data_5735f6b45e7d4cfee66e0ae780ee784c
#
_entry.id   5735f6b45e7d4cfee66e0ae780ee784c
#
_cell.length_a   1.000
_cell.length_b   1.000
_cell.length_c   1.000
_cell.angle_alpha   90.00
_cell.angle_beta   90.00
_cell.angle_gamma   90.00
#
_symmetry.space_group_name_H-M   'P 1'
#
loop_
_entity.id
_entity.type
_entity.pdbx_description
1 polymer ?
#
loop_
_entity_poly.entity_id
_entity_poly.type
_entity_poly.pdbx_seq_one_letter_code
_entity_poly.pdbx_strand_id
1 'polypeptide(L)'
;MLVTDQPDNLSLCGYNLNDRLNDPEVFQAKAYDLIHSRCVSSGIKSSRWASYISDMRLLLRPEGWVHIVEYYLNIQSSSGRLTHQSAIRRWWNDYAHAMSRMNRDPRVGTRLQHLLTEARLEDVRVETVQLPVGDWDPGRCDPISLNDPCPRVPSILTEQGHETQ
;
A
#
# COMPACT_ATOMS: atom_id res chain seq x y z
N MET A 1 0.24 19.86 -17.00
CA MET A 1 -0.62 19.59 -18.16
C MET A 1 -1.84 18.84 -17.62
N LEU A 2 -2.97 19.50 -17.48
CA LEU A 2 -4.21 18.85 -17.05
C LEU A 2 -4.69 17.99 -18.23
N VAL A 3 -4.93 16.72 -17.98
CA VAL A 3 -5.51 15.81 -18.97
C VAL A 3 -6.94 16.30 -19.21
N THR A 4 -7.17 16.88 -20.37
CA THR A 4 -8.48 17.45 -20.75
C THR A 4 -9.47 16.42 -21.30
N ASP A 5 -9.03 15.16 -21.39
CA ASP A 5 -9.81 14.05 -21.95
C ASP A 5 -10.00 12.96 -20.88
N GLN A 6 -10.81 13.30 -19.86
CA GLN A 6 -11.15 12.39 -18.77
C GLN A 6 -12.32 11.51 -19.21
N PRO A 7 -12.25 10.18 -19.08
CA PRO A 7 -13.37 9.28 -19.34
C PRO A 7 -14.60 9.61 -18.50
N ASP A 8 -15.79 9.46 -19.05
CA ASP A 8 -17.07 9.78 -18.38
C ASP A 8 -17.30 9.01 -17.07
N ASN A 9 -16.65 7.85 -16.94
CA ASN A 9 -16.73 6.99 -15.76
C ASN A 9 -15.60 7.25 -14.73
N LEU A 10 -14.79 8.30 -14.91
CA LEU A 10 -13.70 8.67 -13.99
C LEU A 10 -14.05 9.99 -13.28
N SER A 11 -14.06 9.96 -11.95
CA SER A 11 -14.15 11.14 -11.11
C SER A 11 -12.87 11.31 -10.28
N LEU A 12 -12.29 12.50 -10.31
CA LEU A 12 -11.06 12.83 -9.58
C LEU A 12 -11.37 13.81 -8.46
N CYS A 13 -10.99 13.47 -7.24
CA CYS A 13 -11.08 14.38 -6.11
C CYS A 13 -9.80 14.37 -5.28
N GLY A 14 -9.46 15.50 -4.68
CA GLY A 14 -8.40 15.59 -3.68
C GLY A 14 -8.97 15.32 -2.30
N TYR A 15 -8.31 14.42 -1.54
CA TYR A 15 -8.73 14.12 -0.16
C TYR A 15 -7.53 13.89 0.76
N ASN A 16 -7.64 14.36 2.01
CA ASN A 16 -6.62 14.10 3.02
C ASN A 16 -6.88 12.75 3.70
N LEU A 17 -6.11 11.73 3.38
CA LEU A 17 -6.27 10.37 3.94
C LEU A 17 -6.05 10.26 5.46
N ASN A 18 -5.57 11.33 6.11
CA ASN A 18 -5.51 11.39 7.57
C ASN A 18 -6.87 11.75 8.21
N ASP A 19 -7.82 12.24 7.44
CA ASP A 19 -9.19 12.45 7.86
C ASP A 19 -10.02 11.17 7.68
N ARG A 20 -11.20 11.12 8.29
CA ARG A 20 -12.10 9.96 8.16
C ARG A 20 -12.65 9.91 6.73
N LEU A 21 -12.71 8.69 6.15
CA LEU A 21 -13.30 8.47 4.83
C LEU A 21 -14.84 8.41 4.90
N ASN A 22 -15.45 9.45 5.46
CA ASN A 22 -16.90 9.50 5.71
C ASN A 22 -17.57 10.78 5.19
N ASP A 23 -16.88 11.54 4.37
CA ASP A 23 -17.45 12.71 3.69
C ASP A 23 -18.46 12.25 2.64
N PRO A 24 -19.77 12.54 2.79
CA PRO A 24 -20.80 12.05 1.89
C PRO A 24 -20.74 12.65 0.48
N GLU A 25 -20.03 13.76 0.31
CA GLU A 25 -19.79 14.36 -1.03
C GLU A 25 -18.71 13.58 -1.81
N VAL A 26 -17.85 12.80 -1.11
CA VAL A 26 -16.74 12.08 -1.70
C VAL A 26 -16.94 10.57 -1.63
N PHE A 27 -17.46 10.06 -0.51
CA PHE A 27 -17.55 8.63 -0.22
C PHE A 27 -18.98 8.19 0.05
N GLN A 28 -19.34 7.03 -0.48
CA GLN A 28 -20.61 6.36 -0.19
C GLN A 28 -20.36 5.07 0.58
N ALA A 29 -21.00 4.92 1.73
CA ALA A 29 -20.88 3.70 2.52
C ALA A 29 -21.51 2.50 1.77
N LYS A 30 -20.86 1.33 1.86
CA LYS A 30 -21.31 0.07 1.24
C LYS A 30 -21.54 0.16 -0.28
N ALA A 31 -20.78 1.00 -0.98
CA ALA A 31 -20.97 1.26 -2.40
C ALA A 31 -19.86 0.68 -3.31
N TYR A 32 -18.71 0.35 -2.74
CA TYR A 32 -17.53 -0.01 -3.55
C TYR A 32 -17.32 -1.51 -3.62
N ASP A 33 -17.08 -2.01 -4.82
CA ASP A 33 -16.67 -3.41 -5.09
C ASP A 33 -15.20 -3.65 -4.76
N LEU A 34 -14.38 -2.64 -5.03
CA LEU A 34 -12.93 -2.69 -4.84
C LEU A 34 -12.44 -1.33 -4.36
N ILE A 35 -11.64 -1.36 -3.30
CA ILE A 35 -10.86 -0.21 -2.88
C ILE A 35 -9.38 -0.53 -3.07
N HIS A 36 -8.70 0.26 -3.89
CA HIS A 36 -7.27 0.11 -4.15
C HIS A 36 -6.49 1.25 -3.51
N SER A 37 -5.55 0.91 -2.62
CA SER A 37 -4.63 1.85 -1.97
C SER A 37 -3.19 1.48 -2.30
N ARG A 38 -2.42 2.42 -2.83
CA ARG A 38 -1.06 2.15 -3.27
C ARG A 38 -0.08 3.24 -2.88
N CYS A 39 1.02 2.84 -2.21
CA CYS A 39 2.19 3.70 -1.92
C CYS A 39 1.82 5.01 -1.18
N VAL A 40 0.89 4.94 -0.23
CA VAL A 40 0.38 6.09 0.53
C VAL A 40 1.04 6.23 1.91
N SER A 41 1.92 5.31 2.31
CA SER A 41 2.51 5.25 3.65
C SER A 41 3.28 6.51 4.06
N SER A 42 3.89 7.19 3.10
CA SER A 42 4.56 8.48 3.37
C SER A 42 3.58 9.61 3.71
N GLY A 43 2.32 9.50 3.33
CA GLY A 43 1.25 10.48 3.58
C GLY A 43 0.43 10.20 4.83
N ILE A 44 0.29 8.94 5.25
CA ILE A 44 -0.59 8.53 6.35
C ILE A 44 0.17 8.50 7.68
N LYS A 45 -0.41 9.09 8.73
CA LYS A 45 0.14 9.04 10.09
C LYS A 45 0.09 7.61 10.64
N SER A 46 1.11 7.22 11.42
CA SER A 46 1.19 5.88 12.03
C SER A 46 -0.06 5.52 12.83
N SER A 47 -0.61 6.49 13.58
CA SER A 47 -1.82 6.31 14.38
C SER A 47 -3.11 6.21 13.56
N ARG A 48 -3.07 6.58 12.27
CA ARG A 48 -4.24 6.61 11.39
C ARG A 48 -4.50 5.25 10.72
N TRP A 49 -3.49 4.41 10.55
CA TRP A 49 -3.58 3.19 9.73
C TRP A 49 -4.73 2.26 10.12
N ALA A 50 -4.89 1.95 11.41
CA ALA A 50 -5.97 1.07 11.86
C ALA A 50 -7.36 1.62 11.49
N SER A 51 -7.59 2.91 11.75
CA SER A 51 -8.87 3.54 11.40
C SER A 51 -9.03 3.77 9.90
N TYR A 52 -7.94 3.98 9.13
CA TYR A 52 -7.96 4.09 7.68
C TYR A 52 -8.47 2.79 7.03
N ILE A 53 -7.96 1.65 7.48
CA ILE A 53 -8.42 0.35 7.00
C ILE A 53 -9.85 0.06 7.45
N SER A 54 -10.21 0.42 8.69
CA SER A 54 -11.58 0.29 9.17
C SER A 54 -12.57 1.15 8.36
N ASP A 55 -12.15 2.35 7.95
CA ASP A 55 -12.98 3.20 7.08
C ASP A 55 -13.17 2.55 5.70
N MET A 56 -12.11 1.98 5.10
CA MET A 56 -12.25 1.24 3.83
C MET A 56 -13.28 0.12 3.95
N ARG A 57 -13.24 -0.66 5.05
CA ARG A 57 -14.22 -1.72 5.28
C ARG A 57 -15.65 -1.20 5.31
N LEU A 58 -15.90 -0.03 5.90
CA LEU A 58 -17.24 0.58 5.95
C LEU A 58 -17.73 1.06 4.58
N LEU A 59 -16.82 1.37 3.68
CA LEU A 59 -17.13 1.80 2.32
C LEU A 59 -17.41 0.64 1.39
N LEU A 60 -16.86 -0.54 1.65
CA LEU A 60 -17.09 -1.73 0.84
C LEU A 60 -18.53 -2.22 0.97
N ARG A 61 -19.10 -2.67 -0.14
CA ARG A 61 -20.30 -3.52 -0.13
C ARG A 61 -19.96 -4.92 0.40
N PRO A 62 -20.94 -5.73 0.78
CA PRO A 62 -20.72 -7.16 1.05
C PRO A 62 -19.98 -7.82 -0.12
N GLU A 63 -19.01 -8.70 0.17
CA GLU A 63 -18.13 -9.35 -0.81
C GLU A 63 -17.20 -8.40 -1.58
N GLY A 64 -17.08 -7.16 -1.15
CA GLY A 64 -16.14 -6.20 -1.73
C GLY A 64 -14.69 -6.46 -1.28
N TRP A 65 -13.74 -6.02 -2.08
CA TRP A 65 -12.30 -6.28 -1.90
C TRP A 65 -11.52 -5.03 -1.52
N VAL A 66 -10.56 -5.19 -0.63
CA VAL A 66 -9.49 -4.20 -0.40
C VAL A 66 -8.18 -4.72 -0.97
N HIS A 67 -7.52 -3.88 -1.73
CA HIS A 67 -6.21 -4.16 -2.30
C HIS A 67 -5.22 -3.08 -1.85
N ILE A 68 -4.25 -3.44 -1.01
CA ILE A 68 -3.25 -2.49 -0.51
C ILE A 68 -1.86 -2.90 -0.98
N VAL A 69 -1.13 -1.96 -1.54
CA VAL A 69 0.27 -2.13 -1.96
C VAL A 69 1.13 -1.10 -1.25
N GLU A 70 2.11 -1.56 -0.46
CA GLU A 70 3.03 -0.66 0.24
C GLU A 70 4.48 -1.13 0.15
N TYR A 71 5.40 -0.19 0.22
CA TYR A 71 6.83 -0.48 0.20
C TYR A 71 7.37 -0.74 1.60
N TYR A 72 8.35 -1.65 1.63
CA TYR A 72 9.28 -1.79 2.74
C TYR A 72 10.70 -1.59 2.21
N LEU A 73 11.22 -0.36 2.34
CA LEU A 73 12.48 0.06 1.72
C LEU A 73 13.74 -0.39 2.47
N ASN A 74 13.63 -1.36 3.37
CA ASN A 74 14.78 -1.93 4.05
C ASN A 74 15.53 -2.91 3.13
N ILE A 75 16.55 -2.41 2.48
CA ILE A 75 17.36 -3.17 1.53
C ILE A 75 18.07 -4.33 2.23
N GLN A 76 17.92 -5.52 1.67
CA GLN A 76 18.52 -6.77 2.12
C GLN A 76 19.57 -7.25 1.12
N SER A 77 20.52 -8.08 1.57
CA SER A 77 21.48 -8.74 0.71
C SER A 77 21.81 -10.11 1.25
N SER A 78 21.68 -11.12 0.41
CA SER A 78 22.09 -12.51 0.72
C SER A 78 23.60 -12.70 0.68
N SER A 79 24.35 -11.78 0.05
CA SER A 79 25.80 -11.90 -0.12
C SER A 79 26.62 -11.62 1.15
N GLY A 80 25.99 -11.15 2.23
CA GLY A 80 26.66 -10.74 3.47
C GLY A 80 27.48 -9.44 3.35
N ARG A 81 27.55 -8.83 2.17
CA ARG A 81 28.32 -7.59 1.93
C ARG A 81 27.66 -6.35 2.50
N LEU A 82 26.37 -6.40 2.83
CA LEU A 82 25.61 -5.29 3.40
C LEU A 82 25.87 -5.19 4.91
N THR A 83 26.93 -4.48 5.28
CA THR A 83 27.30 -4.24 6.68
C THR A 83 26.61 -3.02 7.28
N HIS A 84 26.71 -2.84 8.60
CA HIS A 84 26.20 -1.63 9.28
C HIS A 84 26.88 -0.34 8.80
N GLN A 85 28.08 -0.42 8.25
CA GLN A 85 28.84 0.73 7.73
C GLN A 85 28.47 1.08 6.28
N SER A 86 27.68 0.24 5.61
CA SER A 86 27.26 0.49 4.22
C SER A 86 26.43 1.76 4.13
N ALA A 87 26.68 2.59 3.12
CA ALA A 87 25.96 3.84 2.90
C ALA A 87 24.45 3.62 2.78
N ILE A 88 24.03 2.54 2.09
CA ILE A 88 22.62 2.19 1.93
C ILE A 88 21.95 1.81 3.26
N ARG A 89 22.68 1.18 4.18
CA ARG A 89 22.16 0.86 5.52
C ARG A 89 22.00 2.13 6.36
N ARG A 90 22.94 3.06 6.26
CA ARG A 90 22.83 4.38 6.93
C ARG A 90 21.63 5.15 6.37
N TRP A 91 21.50 5.21 5.04
CA TRP A 91 20.35 5.84 4.39
C TRP A 91 19.01 5.28 4.89
N TRP A 92 18.88 3.97 4.99
CA TRP A 92 17.64 3.36 5.53
C TRP A 92 17.37 3.80 6.98
N ASN A 93 18.41 3.83 7.81
CA ASN A 93 18.24 4.23 9.21
C ASN A 93 17.82 5.70 9.32
N ASP A 94 18.44 6.59 8.54
CA ASP A 94 18.11 8.01 8.50
C ASP A 94 16.69 8.23 7.96
N TYR A 95 16.30 7.54 6.89
CA TYR A 95 14.95 7.55 6.34
C TYR A 95 13.92 7.09 7.38
N ALA A 96 14.14 5.94 8.00
CA ALA A 96 13.22 5.39 8.99
C ALA A 96 13.09 6.31 10.21
N HIS A 97 14.19 6.93 10.64
CA HIS A 97 14.19 7.92 11.72
C HIS A 97 13.41 9.18 11.32
N ALA A 98 13.63 9.71 10.14
CA ALA A 98 12.91 10.88 9.62
C ALA A 98 11.39 10.62 9.53
N MET A 99 11.01 9.47 8.98
CA MET A 99 9.61 9.05 8.90
C MET A 99 8.96 8.96 10.28
N SER A 100 9.64 8.35 11.26
CA SER A 100 9.15 8.23 12.63
C SER A 100 8.98 9.61 13.29
N ARG A 101 9.89 10.54 13.07
CA ARG A 101 9.77 11.93 13.58
C ARG A 101 8.58 12.68 12.98
N MET A 102 8.20 12.35 11.75
CA MET A 102 6.99 12.88 11.10
C MET A 102 5.72 12.10 11.45
N ASN A 103 5.78 11.21 12.45
CA ASN A 103 4.68 10.31 12.80
C ASN A 103 4.21 9.46 11.61
N ARG A 104 5.14 8.90 10.82
CA ARG A 104 4.89 7.95 9.73
C ARG A 104 5.51 6.60 10.08
N ASP A 105 4.88 5.52 9.61
CA ASP A 105 5.40 4.17 9.83
C ASP A 105 6.16 3.67 8.58
N PRO A 106 7.51 3.66 8.61
CA PRO A 106 8.30 3.19 7.46
C PRO A 106 8.23 1.68 7.26
N ARG A 107 7.58 0.96 8.16
CA ARG A 107 7.44 -0.51 8.16
C ARG A 107 6.00 -0.97 8.00
N VAL A 108 5.08 -0.08 7.71
CA VAL A 108 3.65 -0.43 7.65
C VAL A 108 3.36 -1.60 6.71
N GLY A 109 4.08 -1.71 5.59
CA GLY A 109 3.95 -2.84 4.67
C GLY A 109 4.07 -4.20 5.34
N THR A 110 4.95 -4.33 6.36
CA THR A 110 5.12 -5.60 7.11
C THR A 110 4.02 -5.85 8.14
N ARG A 111 3.14 -4.89 8.38
CA ARG A 111 2.07 -4.94 9.39
C ARG A 111 0.68 -5.00 8.79
N LEU A 112 0.55 -4.88 7.46
CA LEU A 112 -0.74 -4.80 6.78
C LEU A 112 -1.63 -6.00 7.08
N GLN A 113 -1.07 -7.22 7.10
CA GLN A 113 -1.85 -8.42 7.42
C GLN A 113 -2.56 -8.30 8.77
N HIS A 114 -1.81 -7.90 9.79
CA HIS A 114 -2.36 -7.72 11.14
C HIS A 114 -3.44 -6.63 11.16
N LEU A 115 -3.17 -5.48 10.55
CA LEU A 115 -4.11 -4.36 10.49
C LEU A 115 -5.41 -4.71 9.75
N LEU A 116 -5.33 -5.49 8.68
CA LEU A 116 -6.49 -5.95 7.91
C LEU A 116 -7.33 -6.94 8.73
N THR A 117 -6.67 -7.88 9.42
CA THR A 117 -7.34 -8.85 10.31
C THR A 117 -8.01 -8.15 11.49
N GLU A 118 -7.34 -7.17 12.13
CA GLU A 118 -7.93 -6.36 13.20
C GLU A 118 -9.15 -5.56 12.73
N ALA A 119 -9.16 -5.12 11.48
CA ALA A 119 -10.31 -4.46 10.86
C ALA A 119 -11.43 -5.43 10.48
N ARG A 120 -11.32 -6.72 10.82
CA ARG A 120 -12.30 -7.78 10.49
C ARG A 120 -12.53 -7.95 8.99
N LEU A 121 -11.49 -7.83 8.20
CA LEU A 121 -11.48 -8.27 6.82
C LEU A 121 -11.10 -9.76 6.80
N GLU A 122 -11.79 -10.54 6.01
CA GLU A 122 -11.60 -11.97 5.87
C GLU A 122 -10.76 -12.31 4.64
N ASP A 123 -10.34 -13.55 4.49
CA ASP A 123 -9.50 -14.02 3.36
C ASP A 123 -8.25 -13.17 3.09
N VAL A 124 -7.60 -12.69 4.15
CA VAL A 124 -6.42 -11.83 4.03
C VAL A 124 -5.28 -12.61 3.39
N ARG A 125 -4.92 -12.27 2.16
CA ARG A 125 -3.79 -12.84 1.42
C ARG A 125 -2.67 -11.82 1.34
N VAL A 126 -1.48 -12.25 1.72
CA VAL A 126 -0.28 -11.40 1.70
C VAL A 126 0.74 -11.99 0.75
N GLU A 127 1.20 -11.17 -0.15
CA GLU A 127 2.31 -11.51 -1.02
C GLU A 127 3.44 -10.48 -0.86
N THR A 128 4.67 -10.96 -0.74
CA THR A 128 5.85 -10.11 -0.64
C THR A 128 6.71 -10.32 -1.87
N VAL A 129 6.92 -9.25 -2.63
CA VAL A 129 7.82 -9.26 -3.77
C VAL A 129 9.11 -8.57 -3.43
N GLN A 130 10.21 -9.26 -3.67
CA GLN A 130 11.54 -8.66 -3.59
C GLN A 130 11.81 -7.92 -4.91
N LEU A 131 12.04 -6.62 -4.81
CA LEU A 131 12.43 -5.81 -5.94
C LEU A 131 13.97 -5.76 -6.00
N PRO A 132 14.60 -6.20 -7.11
CA PRO A 132 16.04 -6.08 -7.26
C PRO A 132 16.45 -4.62 -7.33
N VAL A 133 17.54 -4.26 -6.65
CA VAL A 133 18.16 -2.94 -6.74
C VAL A 133 19.41 -3.09 -7.61
N GLY A 134 19.30 -2.78 -8.90
CA GLY A 134 20.35 -2.94 -9.91
C GLY A 134 20.03 -4.03 -10.95
N ASP A 135 20.88 -4.14 -11.95
CA ASP A 135 20.75 -5.05 -13.12
C ASP A 135 21.44 -6.41 -12.95
N TRP A 136 21.66 -6.83 -11.71
CA TRP A 136 22.38 -8.07 -11.40
C TRP A 136 21.56 -9.35 -11.62
N ASP A 137 20.26 -9.24 -11.88
CA ASP A 137 19.38 -10.38 -12.15
C ASP A 137 18.90 -10.38 -13.61
N PRO A 138 19.63 -11.06 -14.52
CA PRO A 138 19.33 -11.04 -15.95
C PRO A 138 18.02 -11.75 -16.33
N GLY A 139 17.34 -12.39 -15.37
CA GLY A 139 16.04 -13.06 -15.56
C GLY A 139 14.84 -12.21 -15.14
N ARG A 140 15.04 -11.04 -14.58
CA ARG A 140 13.96 -10.14 -14.13
C ARG A 140 13.98 -8.84 -14.92
N CYS A 141 12.80 -8.41 -15.33
CA CYS A 141 12.54 -7.24 -16.14
C CYS A 141 13.42 -6.04 -15.81
N ASP A 142 13.91 -5.38 -16.83
CA ASP A 142 14.54 -4.08 -16.77
C ASP A 142 13.53 -3.08 -16.16
N PRO A 143 13.78 -2.50 -14.96
CA PRO A 143 12.84 -1.62 -14.29
C PRO A 143 12.55 -0.32 -15.06
N ILE A 144 13.21 -0.10 -16.19
CA ILE A 144 13.10 1.10 -17.04
C ILE A 144 12.44 0.80 -18.39
N SER A 145 12.21 -0.46 -18.75
CA SER A 145 11.52 -0.79 -20.00
C SER A 145 10.01 -0.57 -19.86
N LEU A 146 9.52 0.51 -20.43
CA LEU A 146 8.08 0.82 -20.53
C LEU A 146 7.30 -0.12 -21.47
N ASN A 147 7.99 -1.05 -22.16
CA ASN A 147 7.41 -1.89 -23.21
C ASN A 147 7.29 -3.37 -22.84
N ASP A 148 7.88 -3.82 -21.72
CA ASP A 148 7.70 -5.20 -21.26
C ASP A 148 6.60 -5.27 -20.19
N PRO A 149 5.73 -6.28 -20.25
CA PRO A 149 4.74 -6.51 -19.21
C PRO A 149 5.51 -6.86 -17.93
N CYS A 150 5.72 -5.86 -17.08
CA CYS A 150 6.28 -6.04 -15.74
C CYS A 150 5.53 -7.18 -15.04
N PRO A 151 6.19 -8.19 -14.46
CA PRO A 151 5.52 -9.19 -13.66
C PRO A 151 4.71 -8.45 -12.60
N ARG A 152 3.44 -8.78 -12.51
CA ARG A 152 2.48 -8.11 -11.62
C ARG A 152 3.08 -8.02 -10.23
N VAL A 153 3.22 -6.80 -9.74
CA VAL A 153 3.57 -6.58 -8.34
C VAL A 153 2.48 -7.27 -7.52
N PRO A 154 2.82 -8.27 -6.74
CA PRO A 154 1.82 -8.95 -5.95
C PRO A 154 1.21 -8.00 -4.92
N SER A 155 0.01 -8.25 -4.62
CA SER A 155 -0.93 -7.36 -3.97
C SER A 155 -1.62 -8.09 -2.83
N ILE A 156 -1.98 -7.37 -1.79
CA ILE A 156 -2.82 -7.92 -0.72
C ILE A 156 -4.27 -7.71 -1.15
N LEU A 157 -4.98 -8.81 -1.40
CA LEU A 157 -6.42 -8.83 -1.66
C LEU A 157 -7.12 -9.37 -0.41
N THR A 158 -8.18 -8.70 0.02
CA THR A 158 -9.00 -9.14 1.14
C THR A 158 -10.47 -8.99 0.81
N GLU A 159 -11.27 -9.96 1.21
CA GLU A 159 -12.71 -10.00 1.04
C GLU A 159 -13.44 -9.69 2.36
N GLN A 160 -14.61 -9.08 2.30
CA GLN A 160 -15.50 -9.02 3.46
C GLN A 160 -16.27 -10.34 3.57
N GLY A 161 -16.12 -11.02 4.71
CA GLY A 161 -16.89 -12.23 4.99
C GLY A 161 -18.38 -11.98 5.10
N HIS A 162 -19.14 -12.98 4.67
CA HIS A 162 -20.57 -13.05 4.90
C HIS A 162 -20.83 -13.29 6.39
N GLU A 163 -21.41 -12.33 7.10
CA GLU A 163 -22.12 -12.64 8.34
C GLU A 163 -23.42 -13.37 7.93
N THR A 164 -23.38 -14.70 7.95
CA THR A 164 -24.60 -15.52 7.95
C THR A 164 -25.33 -15.27 9.26
N GLN A 165 -26.48 -14.64 9.17
CA GLN A 165 -27.48 -14.64 10.24
C GLN A 165 -28.05 -16.04 10.44
#